data_d8d5fe3ab6b19b0a058cdf65ed591e29
#
_entry.id   d8d5fe3ab6b19b0a058cdf65ed591e29
#
_cell.length_a   1.000
_cell.length_b   1.000
_cell.length_c   1.000
_cell.angle_alpha   90.00
_cell.angle_beta   90.00
_cell.angle_gamma   90.00
#
_symmetry.space_group_name_H-M   'P 1'
#
loop_
_entity.id
_entity.type
_entity.pdbx_description
1 polymer ?
#
loop_
_entity_poly.entity_id
_entity_poly.type
_entity_poly.pdbx_seq_one_letter_code
_entity_poly.pdbx_strand_id
1 'polypeptide(L)'
;MGDFWPGNVAVSLDEEGKLKEINVLDWELCKLGLAGMDIGQFCGELYLLTRFHEEVCRETGRAMIEHFLLGYQPTESELRRAGVHVGSHLVVIPSFVVKGGSEIRRAVAAEGVEVMEYPEKGIIYKLRRWS
;
A
#
# COMPACT_ATOMS: atom_id res chain seq x y z
N MET A 1 0.34 8.06 -12.09
CA MET A 1 0.90 9.14 -11.23
C MET A 1 2.40 8.95 -11.03
N GLY A 2 2.87 7.80 -10.57
CA GLY A 2 4.30 7.52 -10.42
C GLY A 2 4.83 7.68 -8.99
N ASP A 3 4.10 8.37 -8.13
CA ASP A 3 4.36 8.49 -6.69
C ASP A 3 3.05 8.56 -5.90
N PHE A 4 2.20 7.54 -6.09
CA PHE A 4 0.90 7.47 -5.43
C PHE A 4 0.99 6.70 -4.11
N TRP A 5 1.10 7.45 -3.03
CA TRP A 5 1.16 6.92 -1.67
C TRP A 5 0.33 7.79 -0.70
N PRO A 6 -0.01 7.30 0.50
CA PRO A 6 -0.89 8.04 1.42
C PRO A 6 -0.41 9.46 1.79
N GLY A 7 0.91 9.70 1.80
CA GLY A 7 1.47 11.03 2.08
C GLY A 7 1.16 12.09 1.03
N ASN A 8 0.83 11.66 -0.19
CA ASN A 8 0.43 12.54 -1.29
C ASN A 8 -1.11 12.64 -1.43
N VAL A 9 -1.86 12.23 -0.40
CA VAL A 9 -3.33 12.35 -0.35
C VAL A 9 -3.73 13.26 0.80
N ALA A 10 -4.23 14.43 0.47
CA ALA A 10 -4.79 15.38 1.44
C ALA A 10 -6.30 15.26 1.49
N VAL A 11 -6.86 15.29 2.69
CA VAL A 11 -8.31 15.26 2.91
C VAL A 11 -8.75 16.51 3.66
N SER A 12 -9.90 17.05 3.30
CA SER A 12 -10.59 18.05 4.11
C SER A 12 -11.87 17.48 4.69
N LEU A 13 -12.18 17.92 5.90
CA LEU A 13 -13.40 17.55 6.60
C LEU A 13 -14.32 18.76 6.72
N ASP A 14 -15.63 18.52 6.79
CA ASP A 14 -16.61 19.56 7.10
C ASP A 14 -16.66 19.84 8.62
N GLU A 15 -17.54 20.76 9.02
CA GLU A 15 -17.72 21.14 10.43
C GLU A 15 -18.22 19.99 11.31
N GLU A 16 -18.80 18.94 10.71
CA GLU A 16 -19.29 17.75 11.38
C GLU A 16 -18.25 16.62 11.42
N GLY A 17 -17.05 16.86 10.85
CA GLY A 17 -15.96 15.88 10.77
C GLY A 17 -16.12 14.83 9.66
N LYS A 18 -17.03 15.05 8.71
CA LYS A 18 -17.21 14.17 7.55
C LYS A 18 -16.26 14.55 6.42
N LEU A 19 -15.88 13.57 5.63
CA LEU A 19 -15.05 13.79 4.45
C LEU A 19 -15.77 14.73 3.48
N LYS A 20 -15.14 15.88 3.20
CA LYS A 20 -15.63 16.89 2.27
C LYS A 20 -14.92 16.78 0.91
N GLU A 21 -13.62 16.59 0.92
CA GLU A 21 -12.81 16.61 -0.29
C GLU A 21 -11.57 15.74 -0.14
N ILE A 22 -11.14 15.14 -1.25
CA ILE A 22 -9.88 14.41 -1.38
C ILE A 22 -9.07 15.06 -2.48
N ASN A 23 -7.83 15.44 -2.18
CA ASN A 23 -6.88 16.02 -3.13
C ASN A 23 -5.66 15.11 -3.24
N VAL A 24 -5.32 14.72 -4.46
CA VAL A 24 -4.07 14.02 -4.75
C VAL A 24 -3.03 15.03 -5.18
N LEU A 25 -1.92 15.05 -4.48
CA LEU A 25 -0.84 16.02 -4.60
C LEU A 25 0.37 15.40 -5.29
N ASP A 26 1.35 16.24 -5.65
CA ASP A 26 2.68 15.85 -6.12
C ASP A 26 2.66 15.03 -7.43
N TRP A 27 2.20 15.68 -8.50
CA TRP A 27 2.08 15.09 -9.83
C TRP A 27 3.36 15.21 -10.68
N GLU A 28 4.48 15.64 -10.11
CA GLU A 28 5.71 15.93 -10.87
C GLU A 28 6.30 14.70 -11.58
N LEU A 29 6.05 13.49 -11.05
CA LEU A 29 6.48 12.22 -11.64
C LEU A 29 5.43 11.59 -12.58
N CYS A 30 4.35 12.33 -12.87
CA CYS A 30 3.24 11.81 -13.68
C CYS A 30 3.70 11.45 -15.10
N LYS A 31 3.44 10.23 -15.50
CA LYS A 31 3.78 9.69 -16.82
C LYS A 31 2.78 8.63 -17.25
N LEU A 32 2.77 8.33 -18.55
CA LEU A 32 2.10 7.13 -19.03
C LEU A 32 2.72 5.88 -18.40
N GLY A 33 1.90 5.05 -17.80
CA GLY A 33 2.37 3.87 -17.08
C GLY A 33 1.26 2.86 -16.82
N LEU A 34 1.58 1.88 -16.01
CA LEU A 34 0.67 0.81 -15.64
C LEU A 34 0.01 1.13 -14.31
N ALA A 35 -1.32 1.14 -14.27
CA ALA A 35 -2.09 1.42 -13.07
C ALA A 35 -1.71 0.51 -11.88
N GLY A 36 -1.34 -0.74 -12.13
CA GLY A 36 -0.87 -1.66 -11.10
C GLY A 36 0.36 -1.16 -10.30
N MET A 37 1.15 -0.24 -10.84
CA MET A 37 2.28 0.36 -10.10
C MET A 37 1.77 1.31 -9.03
N ASP A 38 0.86 2.23 -9.36
CA ASP A 38 0.28 3.18 -8.40
C ASP A 38 -0.56 2.44 -7.34
N ILE A 39 -1.37 1.46 -7.77
CA ILE A 39 -2.13 0.60 -6.86
C ILE A 39 -1.18 -0.12 -5.90
N GLY A 40 -0.11 -0.70 -6.41
CA GLY A 40 0.87 -1.45 -5.63
C GLY A 40 1.63 -0.55 -4.66
N GLN A 41 2.03 0.64 -5.06
CA GLN A 41 2.70 1.60 -4.18
C GLN A 41 1.78 2.02 -3.03
N PHE A 42 0.55 2.43 -3.33
CA PHE A 42 -0.41 2.84 -2.30
C PHE A 42 -0.70 1.72 -1.29
N CYS A 43 -0.96 0.52 -1.77
CA CYS A 43 -1.20 -0.64 -0.91
C CYS A 43 0.06 -1.04 -0.12
N GLY A 44 1.23 -0.99 -0.74
CA GLY A 44 2.51 -1.31 -0.10
C GLY A 44 2.85 -0.37 1.05
N GLU A 45 2.66 0.94 0.88
CA GLU A 45 2.87 1.93 1.93
C GLU A 45 1.90 1.74 3.09
N LEU A 46 0.61 1.55 2.82
CA LEU A 46 -0.37 1.24 3.86
C LEU A 46 -0.02 -0.03 4.61
N TYR A 47 0.45 -1.06 3.89
CA TYR A 47 0.92 -2.29 4.50
C TYR A 47 2.10 -2.05 5.45
N LEU A 48 3.10 -1.28 5.02
CA LEU A 48 4.24 -0.93 5.87
C LEU A 48 3.80 -0.18 7.13
N LEU A 49 2.87 0.75 7.03
CA LEU A 49 2.30 1.41 8.19
C LEU A 49 1.69 0.41 9.18
N THR A 50 0.93 -0.57 8.69
CA THR A 50 0.35 -1.61 9.56
C THR A 50 1.40 -2.49 10.22
N ARG A 51 2.53 -2.74 9.56
CA ARG A 51 3.60 -3.62 10.09
C ARG A 51 4.54 -2.93 11.06
N PHE A 52 4.81 -1.64 10.88
CA PHE A 52 5.72 -0.88 11.73
C PHE A 52 5.01 -0.07 12.82
N HIS A 53 3.70 0.14 12.70
CA HIS A 53 2.85 0.87 13.64
C HIS A 53 1.59 0.07 13.96
N GLU A 54 1.74 -1.21 14.25
CA GLU A 54 0.64 -2.17 14.37
C GLU A 54 -0.43 -1.73 15.39
N GLU A 55 -0.02 -1.26 16.55
CA GLU A 55 -0.96 -0.84 17.62
C GLU A 55 -1.91 0.30 17.20
N VAL A 56 -1.49 1.13 16.26
CA VAL A 56 -2.24 2.33 15.85
C VAL A 56 -2.84 2.19 14.47
N CYS A 57 -2.13 1.57 13.54
CA CYS A 57 -2.47 1.61 12.10
C CYS A 57 -3.03 0.29 11.56
N ARG A 58 -3.05 -0.80 12.32
CA ARG A 58 -3.44 -2.13 11.81
C ARG A 58 -4.80 -2.13 11.16
N GLU A 59 -5.83 -1.76 11.91
CA GLU A 59 -7.21 -1.81 11.41
C GLU A 59 -7.49 -0.75 10.35
N THR A 60 -7.01 0.47 10.60
CA THR A 60 -7.20 1.59 9.65
C THR A 60 -6.50 1.33 8.32
N GLY A 61 -5.24 0.90 8.34
CA GLY A 61 -4.50 0.60 7.10
C GLY A 61 -5.13 -0.55 6.32
N ARG A 62 -5.60 -1.60 7.02
CA ARG A 62 -6.33 -2.71 6.39
C ARG A 62 -7.63 -2.21 5.74
N ALA A 63 -8.45 -1.47 6.46
CA ALA A 63 -9.72 -0.93 5.95
C ALA A 63 -9.46 -0.01 4.74
N MET A 64 -8.43 0.82 4.78
CA MET A 64 -8.08 1.70 3.66
C MET A 64 -7.71 0.90 2.41
N ILE A 65 -6.90 -0.18 2.52
CA ILE A 65 -6.56 -1.03 1.38
C ILE A 65 -7.81 -1.70 0.81
N GLU A 66 -8.66 -2.28 1.67
CA GLU A 66 -9.87 -2.96 1.24
C GLU A 66 -10.82 -2.01 0.50
N HIS A 67 -11.11 -0.85 1.07
CA HIS A 67 -12.03 0.12 0.46
C HIS A 67 -11.45 0.78 -0.80
N PHE A 68 -10.14 1.03 -0.83
CA PHE A 68 -9.47 1.51 -2.02
C PHE A 68 -9.62 0.53 -3.19
N LEU A 69 -9.35 -0.77 -2.96
CA LEU A 69 -9.50 -1.80 -3.98
C LEU A 69 -10.95 -2.04 -4.39
N LEU A 70 -11.90 -1.96 -3.44
CA LEU A 70 -13.34 -2.03 -3.73
C LEU A 70 -13.81 -0.86 -4.58
N GLY A 71 -13.33 0.34 -4.31
CA GLY A 71 -13.70 1.54 -5.07
C GLY A 71 -13.03 1.61 -6.45
N TYR A 72 -11.77 1.20 -6.55
CA TYR A 72 -11.02 1.22 -7.81
C TYR A 72 -11.45 0.12 -8.76
N GLN A 73 -11.80 -1.07 -8.25
CA GLN A 73 -12.20 -2.26 -9.02
C GLN A 73 -11.13 -2.68 -10.06
N PRO A 74 -9.89 -2.96 -9.62
CA PRO A 74 -8.80 -3.31 -10.53
C PRO A 74 -9.10 -4.62 -11.27
N THR A 75 -8.67 -4.68 -12.54
CA THR A 75 -8.66 -5.92 -13.31
C THR A 75 -7.69 -6.93 -12.70
N GLU A 76 -7.86 -8.22 -13.04
CA GLU A 76 -6.93 -9.27 -12.60
C GLU A 76 -5.48 -8.98 -13.00
N SER A 77 -5.25 -8.45 -14.20
CA SER A 77 -3.92 -8.05 -14.68
C SER A 77 -3.31 -6.92 -13.86
N GLU A 78 -4.11 -5.93 -13.45
CA GLU A 78 -3.67 -4.83 -12.60
C GLU A 78 -3.37 -5.33 -11.17
N LEU A 79 -4.19 -6.21 -10.61
CA LEU A 79 -3.92 -6.83 -9.31
C LEU A 79 -2.63 -7.64 -9.29
N ARG A 80 -2.36 -8.43 -10.34
CA ARG A 80 -1.09 -9.18 -10.44
C ARG A 80 0.11 -8.24 -10.47
N ARG A 81 0.05 -7.18 -11.26
CA ARG A 81 1.12 -6.17 -11.33
C ARG A 81 1.28 -5.42 -10.01
N ALA A 82 0.17 -5.04 -9.38
CA ALA A 82 0.18 -4.45 -8.06
C ALA A 82 0.83 -5.37 -7.02
N GLY A 83 0.52 -6.67 -7.05
CA GLY A 83 1.14 -7.67 -6.18
C GLY A 83 2.66 -7.74 -6.35
N VAL A 84 3.17 -7.77 -7.57
CA VAL A 84 4.61 -7.73 -7.84
C VAL A 84 5.24 -6.43 -7.32
N HIS A 85 4.56 -5.29 -7.53
CA HIS A 85 5.06 -4.00 -7.05
C HIS A 85 5.07 -3.95 -5.52
N VAL A 86 4.00 -4.36 -4.85
CA VAL A 86 3.95 -4.49 -3.39
C VAL A 86 5.11 -5.34 -2.87
N GLY A 87 5.30 -6.53 -3.44
CA GLY A 87 6.35 -7.43 -3.01
C GLY A 87 7.73 -6.80 -3.11
N SER A 88 8.07 -6.17 -4.25
CA SER A 88 9.33 -5.46 -4.42
C SER A 88 9.47 -4.27 -3.47
N HIS A 89 8.40 -3.53 -3.24
CA HIS A 89 8.34 -2.41 -2.30
C HIS A 89 8.66 -2.86 -0.86
N LEU A 90 8.07 -3.97 -0.41
CA LEU A 90 8.33 -4.54 0.92
C LEU A 90 9.77 -5.04 1.10
N VAL A 91 10.43 -5.47 0.03
CA VAL A 91 11.85 -5.86 0.09
C VAL A 91 12.76 -4.65 0.18
N VAL A 92 12.47 -3.58 -0.56
CA VAL A 92 13.39 -2.45 -0.76
C VAL A 92 13.19 -1.36 0.29
N ILE A 93 11.98 -0.86 0.45
CA ILE A 93 11.72 0.35 1.24
C ILE A 93 12.10 0.23 2.72
N PRO A 94 11.79 -0.86 3.45
CA PRO A 94 12.15 -0.96 4.86
C PRO A 94 13.65 -0.83 5.14
N SER A 95 14.50 -1.15 4.16
CA SER A 95 15.94 -1.02 4.31
C SER A 95 16.41 0.44 4.37
N PHE A 96 15.65 1.37 3.79
CA PHE A 96 15.99 2.80 3.71
C PHE A 96 15.29 3.65 4.77
N VAL A 97 14.05 3.32 5.12
CA VAL A 97 13.16 4.22 5.90
C VAL A 97 13.12 3.86 7.38
N VAL A 98 13.29 2.58 7.73
CA VAL A 98 13.12 2.12 9.10
C VAL A 98 14.43 2.07 9.85
N LYS A 99 14.60 2.97 10.82
CA LYS A 99 15.74 2.97 11.74
C LYS A 99 15.52 1.92 12.85
N GLY A 100 16.42 0.95 12.96
CA GLY A 100 16.34 -0.10 13.98
C GLY A 100 15.56 -1.35 13.54
N GLY A 101 15.42 -2.33 14.42
CA GLY A 101 14.55 -3.50 14.17
C GLY A 101 14.94 -4.38 12.97
N SER A 102 16.19 -4.89 12.94
CA SER A 102 16.64 -5.76 11.81
C SER A 102 15.75 -7.00 11.60
N GLU A 103 15.12 -7.48 12.66
CA GLU A 103 14.26 -8.66 12.62
C GLU A 103 12.95 -8.37 11.87
N ILE A 104 12.25 -7.29 12.24
CA ILE A 104 11.00 -6.91 11.56
C ILE A 104 11.24 -6.57 10.08
N ARG A 105 12.38 -5.91 9.75
CA ARG A 105 12.73 -5.64 8.35
C ARG A 105 12.94 -6.92 7.54
N ARG A 106 13.61 -7.93 8.13
CA ARG A 106 13.78 -9.23 7.48
C ARG A 106 12.45 -9.96 7.30
N ALA A 107 11.58 -9.91 8.31
CA ALA A 107 10.24 -10.50 8.24
C ALA A 107 9.42 -9.86 7.11
N VAL A 108 9.39 -8.53 7.05
CA VAL A 108 8.67 -7.79 6.00
C VAL A 108 9.26 -8.06 4.62
N ALA A 109 10.59 -8.15 4.49
CA ALA A 109 11.23 -8.52 3.22
C ALA A 109 10.86 -9.95 2.79
N ALA A 110 10.82 -10.90 3.72
CA ALA A 110 10.38 -12.27 3.42
C ALA A 110 8.91 -12.32 2.98
N GLU A 111 8.05 -11.52 3.60
CA GLU A 111 6.65 -11.35 3.18
C GLU A 111 6.57 -10.77 1.76
N GLY A 112 7.46 -9.83 1.42
CA GLY A 112 7.55 -9.26 0.07
C GLY A 112 7.93 -10.31 -0.99
N VAL A 113 8.90 -11.17 -0.69
CA VAL A 113 9.28 -12.28 -1.58
C VAL A 113 8.09 -13.21 -1.80
N GLU A 114 7.38 -13.61 -0.74
CA GLU A 114 6.20 -14.47 -0.85
C GLU A 114 5.08 -13.83 -1.72
N VAL A 115 4.88 -12.52 -1.60
CA VAL A 115 3.91 -11.79 -2.44
C VAL A 115 4.33 -11.79 -3.92
N MET A 116 5.63 -11.70 -4.22
CA MET A 116 6.11 -11.77 -5.60
C MET A 116 6.00 -13.19 -6.20
N GLU A 117 6.20 -14.23 -5.40
CA GLU A 117 6.04 -15.63 -5.84
C GLU A 117 4.58 -15.98 -6.17
N TYR A 118 3.64 -15.35 -5.49
CA TYR A 118 2.19 -15.60 -5.66
C TYR A 118 1.41 -14.29 -5.85
N PRO A 119 1.70 -13.53 -6.92
CA PRO A 119 1.12 -12.20 -7.11
C PRO A 119 -0.41 -12.21 -7.30
N GLU A 120 -1.00 -13.34 -7.74
CA GLU A 120 -2.43 -13.53 -7.84
C GLU A 120 -3.13 -13.62 -6.47
N LYS A 121 -2.40 -14.07 -5.44
CA LYS A 121 -2.88 -14.06 -4.06
C LYS A 121 -2.70 -12.68 -3.41
N GLY A 122 -1.70 -11.95 -3.84
CA GLY A 122 -1.42 -10.55 -3.55
C GLY A 122 -1.58 -10.12 -2.10
N ILE A 123 -1.69 -8.82 -1.93
CA ILE A 123 -1.86 -8.19 -0.62
C ILE A 123 -3.18 -8.57 0.05
N ILE A 124 -4.24 -8.85 -0.73
CA ILE A 124 -5.56 -9.26 -0.20
C ILE A 124 -5.46 -10.58 0.56
N TYR A 125 -4.67 -11.53 0.04
CA TYR A 125 -4.45 -12.81 0.72
C TYR A 125 -3.70 -12.61 2.05
N LYS A 126 -2.70 -11.75 2.06
CA LYS A 126 -1.96 -11.41 3.28
C LYS A 126 -2.85 -10.72 4.30
N LEU A 127 -3.69 -9.77 3.88
CA LEU A 127 -4.63 -9.08 4.76
C LEU A 127 -5.63 -10.03 5.44
N ARG A 128 -6.07 -11.09 4.73
CA ARG A 128 -6.97 -12.11 5.29
C ARG A 128 -6.33 -13.02 6.33
N ARG A 129 -5.01 -13.17 6.31
CA ARG A 129 -4.27 -13.99 7.30
C ARG A 129 -3.94 -13.22 8.59
N TRP A 130 -4.27 -11.95 8.65
CA TRP A 130 -4.08 -11.12 9.85
C TRP A 130 -5.29 -11.09 10.78
N SER A 131 -6.29 -11.89 10.48
CA SER A 131 -7.46 -12.11 11.34
C SER A 131 -7.17 -13.10 12.47
#